data_b083328d553e8a6e5b646bce44a17bb4
#
_entry.id   b083328d553e8a6e5b646bce44a17bb4
#
_cell.length_a   1.000
_cell.length_b   1.000
_cell.length_c   1.000
_cell.angle_alpha   90.00
_cell.angle_beta   90.00
_cell.angle_gamma   90.00
#
_symmetry.space_group_name_H-M   'P 1'
#
loop_
_entity.id
_entity.type
_entity.pdbx_description
1 polymer ?
#
loop_
_entity_poly.entity_id
_entity_poly.type
_entity_poly.pdbx_seq_one_letter_code
_entity_poly.pdbx_strand_id
1 'polypeptide(L)'
;MKKIILSGLLLAGACDLYAAVAEDSHIFTPYFDMTLTEAAYLPSRGNIFSGGNINTQVGLLAKATKKDSFFGLYNFNYSGPAFQPQDGKQFTDRDMSHGFNLEYRRSLGEKFRLRPGVSYSRSFARTGANEAWQSGLYNMNSRGAQLSADYSFDFDKNGFITATWLMRQIEFPNYTDLLREFQNPSNTAETSGGLQDQSLTQISLRPSWNGFFAGYTYTEQKYKNQRVVDANTGVYGEKKQKDSSVSVDGGFRHKLWVLEFSPMLSYTMRSSNQNFLRYKSALATNFANMADGSNDVTMVKKNYDYNELTFAVPVDLNITGKWAIGGNMSVTRRVYTDRGARDIDNNYTAAKQKNLMSTLTGSIRKRMNDVATMRLFYSLVVASSNNKFEKYMPYNYNGNAFGISYQLSY
;
A
#
# COMPACT_ATOMS: atom_id res chain seq x y z
N MET A 1 2.52 -8.81 10.42
CA MET A 1 2.84 -7.37 10.28
C MET A 1 3.87 -7.10 9.16
N LYS A 2 3.76 -7.72 7.98
CA LYS A 2 4.79 -7.63 6.90
C LYS A 2 4.30 -7.01 5.58
N LYS A 3 3.13 -6.34 5.49
CA LYS A 3 2.53 -6.04 4.17
C LYS A 3 1.85 -4.67 4.04
N ILE A 4 2.47 -3.59 4.48
CA ILE A 4 1.91 -2.23 4.27
C ILE A 4 2.74 -1.38 3.28
N ILE A 5 3.78 -1.91 2.67
CA ILE A 5 4.73 -1.07 1.89
C ILE A 5 4.41 -1.00 0.38
N LEU A 6 3.49 -1.82 -0.14
CA LEU A 6 3.27 -1.86 -1.60
C LEU A 6 2.13 -0.98 -2.14
N SER A 7 1.38 -0.31 -1.28
CA SER A 7 0.18 0.44 -1.72
C SER A 7 0.44 1.88 -2.20
N GLY A 8 1.65 2.37 -2.09
CA GLY A 8 2.00 3.76 -2.43
C GLY A 8 2.29 4.05 -3.90
N LEU A 9 2.62 3.04 -4.70
CA LEU A 9 3.09 3.23 -6.08
C LEU A 9 1.98 3.18 -7.16
N LEU A 10 0.78 2.76 -6.81
CA LEU A 10 -0.32 2.60 -7.79
C LEU A 10 -1.10 3.89 -8.08
N LEU A 11 -0.83 4.99 -7.41
CA LEU A 11 -1.56 6.26 -7.60
C LEU A 11 -0.96 7.19 -8.66
N ALA A 12 0.27 6.95 -9.09
CA ALA A 12 0.90 7.78 -10.13
C ALA A 12 0.43 7.48 -11.57
N GLY A 13 -0.16 6.31 -11.81
CA GLY A 13 -0.62 5.90 -13.14
C GLY A 13 -1.98 6.46 -13.59
N ALA A 14 -2.75 7.06 -12.68
CA ALA A 14 -4.10 7.54 -13.02
C ALA A 14 -4.13 8.92 -13.70
N CYS A 15 -3.02 9.63 -13.78
CA CYS A 15 -2.99 10.97 -14.36
C CYS A 15 -2.88 11.01 -15.89
N ASP A 16 -2.45 9.92 -16.53
CA ASP A 16 -2.21 9.94 -17.99
C ASP A 16 -3.47 9.72 -18.86
N LEU A 17 -4.62 9.45 -18.27
CA LEU A 17 -5.89 9.28 -19.01
C LEU A 17 -6.54 10.60 -19.47
N TYR A 18 -5.89 11.73 -19.28
CA TYR A 18 -6.40 13.05 -19.72
C TYR A 18 -5.86 13.50 -21.08
N ALA A 19 -5.06 12.69 -21.77
CA ALA A 19 -4.63 13.01 -23.11
C ALA A 19 -5.83 12.91 -24.08
N ALA A 20 -6.30 14.09 -24.52
CA ALA A 20 -7.08 14.33 -25.71
C ALA A 20 -8.14 13.25 -26.04
N VAL A 21 -9.32 13.36 -25.44
CA VAL A 21 -10.50 12.77 -26.07
C VAL A 21 -10.77 13.59 -27.33
N ALA A 22 -10.17 13.17 -28.45
CA ALA A 22 -10.63 13.54 -29.75
C ALA A 22 -12.15 13.32 -29.81
N GLU A 23 -12.88 14.08 -30.63
CA GLU A 23 -14.32 13.95 -30.89
C GLU A 23 -14.68 12.58 -31.48
N ASP A 24 -14.42 11.51 -30.75
CA ASP A 24 -14.71 10.16 -31.17
C ASP A 24 -16.15 9.79 -30.84
N SER A 25 -16.85 9.43 -31.91
CA SER A 25 -18.26 9.05 -31.96
C SER A 25 -18.61 7.77 -31.19
N HIS A 26 -17.66 7.16 -30.48
CA HIS A 26 -17.89 5.91 -29.76
C HIS A 26 -18.62 6.16 -28.45
N ILE A 27 -19.81 5.59 -28.30
CA ILE A 27 -20.61 5.61 -27.08
C ILE A 27 -19.89 4.76 -25.99
N PHE A 28 -19.19 3.70 -26.41
CA PHE A 28 -18.47 2.79 -25.51
C PHE A 28 -16.99 2.75 -25.89
N THR A 29 -16.14 2.93 -24.90
CA THR A 29 -14.68 2.77 -25.03
C THR A 29 -14.23 1.71 -24.03
N PRO A 30 -13.82 0.52 -24.51
CA PRO A 30 -13.27 -0.51 -23.64
C PRO A 30 -11.86 -0.12 -23.17
N TYR A 31 -11.47 -0.64 -22.04
CA TYR A 31 -10.14 -0.53 -21.47
C TYR A 31 -9.69 -1.90 -20.97
N PHE A 32 -8.50 -2.29 -21.32
CA PHE A 32 -7.87 -3.52 -20.83
C PHE A 32 -6.40 -3.26 -20.55
N ASP A 33 -5.94 -3.62 -19.37
CA ASP A 33 -4.52 -3.67 -19.03
C ASP A 33 -4.24 -4.96 -18.25
N MET A 34 -3.22 -5.68 -18.64
CA MET A 34 -2.77 -6.87 -17.95
C MET A 34 -1.25 -6.86 -17.86
N THR A 35 -0.72 -7.01 -16.66
CA THR A 35 0.72 -7.18 -16.42
C THR A 35 0.95 -8.52 -15.74
N LEU A 36 1.80 -9.33 -16.34
CA LEU A 36 2.35 -10.56 -15.79
C LEU A 36 3.80 -10.29 -15.39
N THR A 37 4.18 -10.61 -14.18
CA THR A 37 5.56 -10.45 -13.71
C THR A 37 6.02 -11.73 -13.04
N GLU A 38 7.24 -12.16 -13.37
CA GLU A 38 7.94 -13.23 -12.68
C GLU A 38 9.32 -12.71 -12.27
N ALA A 39 9.71 -12.95 -11.03
CA ALA A 39 10.97 -12.48 -10.48
C ALA A 39 11.60 -13.50 -9.53
N ALA A 40 12.91 -13.57 -9.54
CA ALA A 40 13.70 -14.26 -8.53
C ALA A 40 14.21 -13.24 -7.51
N TYR A 41 14.11 -13.60 -6.25
CA TYR A 41 14.53 -12.80 -5.10
C TYR A 41 15.71 -13.48 -4.42
N LEU A 42 16.79 -12.73 -4.25
CA LEU A 42 18.05 -13.16 -3.62
C LEU A 42 18.27 -12.30 -2.37
N PRO A 43 17.71 -12.68 -1.23
CA PRO A 43 17.94 -11.96 0.02
C PRO A 43 19.36 -12.23 0.53
N SER A 44 19.95 -11.28 1.24
CA SER A 44 21.26 -11.49 1.93
C SER A 44 21.16 -12.48 3.10
N ARG A 45 19.94 -12.75 3.57
CA ARG A 45 19.63 -13.74 4.62
C ARG A 45 18.40 -14.54 4.20
N GLY A 46 18.50 -15.85 4.23
CA GLY A 46 17.43 -16.77 3.87
C GLY A 46 17.65 -17.39 2.49
N ASN A 47 16.62 -18.08 2.01
CA ASN A 47 16.68 -18.83 0.76
C ASN A 47 16.28 -17.97 -0.43
N ILE A 48 16.82 -18.28 -1.60
CA ILE A 48 16.35 -17.75 -2.87
C ILE A 48 14.92 -18.24 -3.08
N PHE A 49 14.03 -17.34 -3.48
CA PHE A 49 12.66 -17.69 -3.83
C PHE A 49 12.24 -16.96 -5.10
N SER A 50 11.31 -17.55 -5.84
CA SER A 50 10.68 -16.89 -6.98
C SER A 50 9.27 -16.46 -6.62
N GLY A 51 8.85 -15.33 -7.19
CA GLY A 51 7.51 -14.80 -7.02
C GLY A 51 6.92 -14.36 -8.35
N GLY A 52 5.64 -14.59 -8.51
CA GLY A 52 4.85 -14.15 -9.66
C GLY A 52 3.77 -13.17 -9.25
N ASN A 53 3.45 -12.25 -10.14
CA ASN A 53 2.36 -11.30 -9.97
C ASN A 53 1.56 -11.21 -11.26
N ILE A 54 0.22 -11.24 -11.11
CA ILE A 54 -0.74 -10.98 -12.18
C ILE A 54 -1.55 -9.76 -11.76
N ASN A 55 -1.51 -8.72 -12.56
CA ASN A 55 -2.35 -7.55 -12.40
C ASN A 55 -3.19 -7.39 -13.66
N THR A 56 -4.51 -7.38 -13.54
CA THR A 56 -5.42 -7.23 -14.67
C THR A 56 -6.46 -6.18 -14.35
N GLN A 57 -6.70 -5.28 -15.29
CA GLN A 57 -7.74 -4.27 -15.25
C GLN A 57 -8.60 -4.40 -16.49
N VAL A 58 -9.90 -4.46 -16.30
CA VAL A 58 -10.89 -4.47 -17.38
C VAL A 58 -11.89 -3.36 -17.10
N GLY A 59 -12.05 -2.44 -18.03
CA GLY A 59 -12.92 -1.29 -17.84
C GLY A 59 -13.75 -0.95 -19.06
N LEU A 60 -14.75 -0.13 -18.82
CA LEU A 60 -15.62 0.41 -19.85
C LEU A 60 -15.97 1.85 -19.51
N LEU A 61 -15.69 2.75 -20.45
CA LEU A 61 -16.22 4.11 -20.43
C LEU A 61 -17.45 4.18 -21.35
N ALA A 62 -18.59 4.52 -20.77
CA ALA A 62 -19.85 4.73 -21.50
C ALA A 62 -20.21 6.22 -21.50
N LYS A 63 -20.27 6.86 -22.66
CA LYS A 63 -20.69 8.25 -22.84
C LYS A 63 -22.21 8.29 -23.02
N ALA A 64 -22.94 8.77 -22.02
CA ALA A 64 -24.39 8.92 -22.10
C ALA A 64 -24.78 10.24 -22.86
N THR A 65 -24.03 11.32 -22.62
CA THR A 65 -24.16 12.61 -23.28
C THR A 65 -22.77 13.24 -23.48
N LYS A 66 -22.70 14.42 -24.11
CA LYS A 66 -21.45 15.22 -24.17
C LYS A 66 -20.92 15.62 -22.79
N LYS A 67 -21.78 15.62 -21.76
CA LYS A 67 -21.43 16.07 -20.39
C LYS A 67 -21.41 14.92 -19.38
N ASP A 68 -22.02 13.79 -19.71
CA ASP A 68 -22.24 12.70 -18.79
C ASP A 68 -21.60 11.41 -19.28
N SER A 69 -20.85 10.75 -18.42
CA SER A 69 -20.29 9.43 -18.72
C SER A 69 -20.22 8.56 -17.45
N PHE A 70 -20.21 7.26 -17.68
CA PHE A 70 -20.01 6.25 -16.64
C PHE A 70 -18.71 5.52 -16.92
N PHE A 71 -17.93 5.28 -15.88
CA PHE A 71 -16.73 4.48 -15.96
C PHE A 71 -16.80 3.34 -14.97
N GLY A 72 -16.83 2.12 -15.49
CA GLY A 72 -16.74 0.89 -14.72
C GLY A 72 -15.36 0.27 -14.86
N LEU A 73 -14.75 -0.17 -13.77
CA LEU A 73 -13.43 -0.80 -13.74
C LEU A 73 -13.45 -2.00 -12.81
N TYR A 74 -13.08 -3.16 -13.34
CA TYR A 74 -12.74 -4.35 -12.58
C TYR A 74 -11.24 -4.51 -12.50
N ASN A 75 -10.72 -4.79 -11.30
CA ASN A 75 -9.31 -5.03 -11.03
C ASN A 75 -9.14 -6.43 -10.44
N PHE A 76 -8.20 -7.18 -10.97
CA PHE A 76 -7.76 -8.45 -10.42
C PHE A 76 -6.26 -8.38 -10.14
N ASN A 77 -5.85 -8.78 -8.94
CA ASN A 77 -4.45 -8.92 -8.59
C ASN A 77 -4.22 -10.30 -7.96
N TYR A 78 -3.15 -10.93 -8.37
CA TYR A 78 -2.62 -12.15 -7.75
C TYR A 78 -1.13 -11.97 -7.50
N SER A 79 -0.67 -12.37 -6.33
CA SER A 79 0.76 -12.42 -5.97
C SER A 79 1.03 -13.70 -5.20
N GLY A 80 2.08 -14.42 -5.58
CA GLY A 80 2.41 -15.67 -4.93
C GLY A 80 3.69 -16.28 -5.46
N PRO A 81 3.99 -17.52 -5.13
CA PRO A 81 5.06 -18.28 -5.77
C PRO A 81 4.83 -18.28 -7.28
N ALA A 82 5.90 -18.06 -8.05
CA ALA A 82 5.86 -18.16 -9.50
C ALA A 82 5.62 -19.62 -9.93
N PHE A 83 5.85 -19.95 -11.17
CA PHE A 83 5.56 -21.26 -11.75
C PHE A 83 6.37 -22.44 -11.17
N GLN A 84 7.06 -22.25 -10.05
CA GLN A 84 7.78 -23.36 -9.41
C GLN A 84 6.83 -24.27 -8.63
N PRO A 85 7.01 -25.61 -8.74
CA PRO A 85 6.34 -26.58 -7.87
C PRO A 85 6.71 -26.30 -6.43
N GLN A 86 5.74 -26.33 -5.53
CA GLN A 86 5.99 -26.14 -4.11
C GLN A 86 6.54 -27.43 -3.49
N ASP A 87 7.82 -27.44 -3.17
CA ASP A 87 8.32 -28.33 -2.15
C ASP A 87 7.83 -27.82 -0.82
N GLY A 88 7.22 -28.61 0.03
CA GLY A 88 6.57 -28.21 1.29
C GLY A 88 7.43 -27.44 2.30
N LYS A 89 8.59 -26.91 1.90
CA LYS A 89 9.55 -26.12 2.68
C LYS A 89 9.68 -24.68 2.20
N GLN A 90 9.02 -24.27 1.09
CA GLN A 90 9.17 -22.93 0.53
C GLN A 90 8.04 -22.00 0.98
N PHE A 91 8.35 -20.71 0.95
CA PHE A 91 7.42 -19.63 1.22
C PHE A 91 6.15 -19.75 0.37
N THR A 92 5.02 -19.84 1.03
CA THR A 92 3.73 -20.15 0.39
C THR A 92 2.72 -19.02 0.48
N ASP A 93 3.13 -17.85 0.93
CA ASP A 93 2.24 -16.69 1.03
C ASP A 93 1.71 -16.31 -0.35
N ARG A 94 0.39 -16.22 -0.43
CA ARG A 94 -0.33 -15.86 -1.65
C ARG A 94 -1.39 -14.83 -1.31
N ASP A 95 -1.50 -13.83 -2.18
CA ASP A 95 -2.53 -12.82 -2.10
C ASP A 95 -3.32 -12.81 -3.41
N MET A 96 -4.62 -12.67 -3.30
CA MET A 96 -5.51 -12.49 -4.43
C MET A 96 -6.51 -11.41 -4.08
N SER A 97 -6.78 -10.50 -4.98
CA SER A 97 -7.81 -9.49 -4.78
C SER A 97 -8.64 -9.25 -6.03
N HIS A 98 -9.92 -9.01 -5.81
CA HIS A 98 -10.90 -8.60 -6.80
C HIS A 98 -11.43 -7.23 -6.37
N GLY A 99 -11.46 -6.28 -7.28
CA GLY A 99 -11.98 -4.95 -7.04
C GLY A 99 -12.92 -4.52 -8.17
N PHE A 100 -13.99 -3.86 -7.81
CA PHE A 100 -14.92 -3.24 -8.74
C PHE A 100 -15.12 -1.78 -8.35
N ASN A 101 -15.02 -0.88 -9.33
CA ASN A 101 -15.25 0.55 -9.17
C ASN A 101 -16.24 1.00 -10.24
N LEU A 102 -17.20 1.81 -9.85
CA LEU A 102 -18.13 2.48 -10.74
C LEU A 102 -18.10 3.97 -10.43
N GLU A 103 -17.86 4.80 -11.42
CA GLU A 103 -17.79 6.25 -11.33
C GLU A 103 -18.72 6.87 -12.36
N TYR A 104 -19.59 7.77 -11.94
CA TYR A 104 -20.30 8.67 -12.81
C TYR A 104 -19.53 9.97 -12.93
N ARG A 105 -19.42 10.51 -14.13
CA ARG A 105 -18.69 11.74 -14.46
C ARG A 105 -19.63 12.74 -15.11
N ARG A 106 -19.74 13.92 -14.50
CA ARG A 106 -20.53 15.01 -15.04
C ARG A 106 -19.68 16.27 -15.18
N SER A 107 -19.61 16.80 -16.39
CA SER A 107 -18.99 18.09 -16.67
C SER A 107 -19.99 19.23 -16.43
N LEU A 108 -19.64 20.14 -15.53
CA LEU A 108 -20.41 21.34 -15.21
C LEU A 108 -19.71 22.55 -15.84
N GLY A 109 -20.03 22.81 -17.12
CA GLY A 109 -19.27 23.73 -17.94
C GLY A 109 -17.97 23.11 -18.46
N GLU A 110 -17.03 23.97 -18.86
CA GLU A 110 -15.75 23.53 -19.44
C GLU A 110 -14.70 23.23 -18.37
N LYS A 111 -14.76 23.92 -17.23
CA LYS A 111 -13.70 23.92 -16.22
C LYS A 111 -13.96 23.02 -15.03
N PHE A 112 -15.18 22.60 -14.79
CA PHE A 112 -15.53 21.84 -13.59
C PHE A 112 -16.13 20.49 -13.93
N ARG A 113 -15.67 19.45 -13.25
CA ARG A 113 -16.19 18.08 -13.36
C ARG A 113 -16.42 17.49 -11.99
N LEU A 114 -17.57 16.84 -11.81
CA LEU A 114 -17.94 16.11 -10.61
C LEU A 114 -17.93 14.60 -10.89
N ARG A 115 -17.36 13.81 -9.95
CA ARG A 115 -17.20 12.37 -10.11
C ARG A 115 -17.56 11.62 -8.81
N PRO A 116 -18.87 11.38 -8.56
CA PRO A 116 -19.28 10.42 -7.55
C PRO A 116 -18.98 8.99 -8.01
N GLY A 117 -18.60 8.14 -7.07
CA GLY A 117 -18.30 6.76 -7.37
C GLY A 117 -18.51 5.84 -6.18
N VAL A 118 -18.62 4.54 -6.47
CA VAL A 118 -18.71 3.47 -5.49
C VAL A 118 -17.69 2.40 -5.80
N SER A 119 -17.20 1.73 -4.76
CA SER A 119 -16.22 0.67 -4.89
C SER A 119 -16.54 -0.51 -4.00
N TYR A 120 -16.22 -1.69 -4.49
CA TYR A 120 -16.23 -2.92 -3.72
C TYR A 120 -14.95 -3.69 -4.00
N SER A 121 -14.32 -4.26 -2.97
CA SER A 121 -13.20 -5.17 -3.15
C SER A 121 -13.21 -6.30 -2.15
N ARG A 122 -12.67 -7.43 -2.57
CA ARG A 122 -12.44 -8.60 -1.73
C ARG A 122 -11.01 -9.07 -1.92
N SER A 123 -10.29 -9.21 -0.83
CA SER A 123 -8.90 -9.66 -0.81
C SER A 123 -8.77 -10.91 0.04
N PHE A 124 -7.96 -11.84 -0.45
CA PHE A 124 -7.67 -13.10 0.19
C PHE A 124 -6.17 -13.19 0.41
N ALA A 125 -5.75 -13.56 1.61
CA ALA A 125 -4.36 -13.77 1.96
C ALA A 125 -4.20 -15.17 2.58
N ARG A 126 -3.32 -15.99 2.00
CA ARG A 126 -2.97 -17.31 2.50
C ARG A 126 -1.53 -17.30 2.99
N THR A 127 -1.29 -17.88 4.14
CA THR A 127 0.05 -18.00 4.74
C THR A 127 0.58 -19.42 4.71
N GLY A 128 -0.26 -20.40 4.39
CA GLY A 128 0.07 -21.82 4.29
C GLY A 128 -0.31 -22.44 2.94
N ALA A 129 0.43 -23.47 2.53
CA ALA A 129 0.20 -24.15 1.25
C ALA A 129 -1.20 -24.80 1.17
N ASN A 130 -1.67 -25.34 2.28
CA ASN A 130 -2.94 -26.07 2.39
C ASN A 130 -4.08 -25.23 2.97
N GLU A 131 -3.85 -23.95 3.25
CA GLU A 131 -4.89 -23.06 3.74
C GLU A 131 -5.90 -22.77 2.65
N ALA A 132 -7.20 -22.93 2.93
CA ALA A 132 -8.24 -22.52 2.00
C ALA A 132 -8.31 -21.01 1.87
N TRP A 133 -8.64 -20.48 0.67
CA TRP A 133 -8.74 -19.05 0.44
C TRP A 133 -9.71 -18.34 1.38
N GLN A 134 -10.80 -19.01 1.77
CA GLN A 134 -11.81 -18.46 2.68
C GLN A 134 -11.37 -18.37 4.13
N SER A 135 -10.35 -19.16 4.52
CA SER A 135 -9.88 -19.29 5.90
C SER A 135 -8.74 -18.33 6.26
N GLY A 136 -8.19 -17.61 5.27
CA GLY A 136 -7.05 -16.71 5.50
C GLY A 136 -7.34 -15.66 6.55
N LEU A 137 -6.46 -15.57 7.57
CA LEU A 137 -6.60 -14.66 8.71
C LEU A 137 -6.74 -13.19 8.28
N TYR A 138 -6.06 -12.80 7.21
CA TYR A 138 -6.05 -11.44 6.68
C TYR A 138 -7.00 -11.21 5.50
N ASN A 139 -7.96 -12.12 5.31
CA ASN A 139 -9.01 -11.88 4.32
C ASN A 139 -9.76 -10.60 4.64
N MET A 140 -10.04 -9.81 3.61
CA MET A 140 -10.60 -8.48 3.76
C MET A 140 -11.70 -8.23 2.72
N ASN A 141 -12.82 -7.70 3.17
CA ASN A 141 -13.86 -7.12 2.32
C ASN A 141 -13.85 -5.60 2.49
N SER A 142 -13.99 -4.86 1.41
CA SER A 142 -14.08 -3.41 1.47
C SER A 142 -15.17 -2.90 0.54
N ARG A 143 -15.97 -1.97 1.03
CA ARG A 143 -16.99 -1.24 0.29
C ARG A 143 -16.87 0.24 0.57
N GLY A 144 -16.97 1.05 -0.46
CA GLY A 144 -16.75 2.49 -0.31
C GLY A 144 -17.57 3.33 -1.26
N ALA A 145 -17.66 4.60 -0.90
CA ALA A 145 -18.18 5.66 -1.74
C ALA A 145 -17.15 6.79 -1.81
N GLN A 146 -17.07 7.45 -2.94
CA GLN A 146 -16.21 8.60 -3.15
C GLN A 146 -16.92 9.71 -3.88
N LEU A 147 -16.49 10.93 -3.63
CA LEU A 147 -16.86 12.11 -4.38
C LEU A 147 -15.59 12.86 -4.74
N SER A 148 -15.33 12.99 -6.05
CA SER A 148 -14.22 13.79 -6.57
C SER A 148 -14.74 14.96 -7.36
N ALA A 149 -14.04 16.10 -7.23
CA ALA A 149 -14.29 17.31 -7.97
C ALA A 149 -13.00 17.78 -8.65
N ASP A 150 -13.02 17.97 -9.94
CA ASP A 150 -11.90 18.48 -10.72
C ASP A 150 -12.21 19.90 -11.18
N TYR A 151 -11.25 20.81 -11.02
CA TYR A 151 -11.30 22.17 -11.53
C TYR A 151 -10.09 22.44 -12.41
N SER A 152 -10.32 22.74 -13.69
CA SER A 152 -9.29 23.11 -14.67
C SER A 152 -9.18 24.63 -14.74
N PHE A 153 -8.01 25.19 -14.38
CA PHE A 153 -7.76 26.62 -14.41
C PHE A 153 -6.84 27.06 -15.55
N ASP A 154 -6.06 26.13 -16.12
CA ASP A 154 -5.14 26.38 -17.24
C ASP A 154 -5.07 25.12 -18.12
N PHE A 155 -5.81 25.12 -19.22
CA PHE A 155 -5.86 23.97 -20.14
C PHE A 155 -4.55 23.77 -20.91
N ASP A 156 -3.90 24.86 -21.29
CA ASP A 156 -2.69 24.80 -22.14
C ASP A 156 -1.50 24.21 -21.37
N LYS A 157 -1.48 24.44 -20.05
CA LYS A 157 -0.41 23.94 -19.15
C LYS A 157 -0.87 22.81 -18.25
N ASN A 158 -1.98 22.13 -18.58
CA ASN A 158 -2.55 21.06 -17.75
C ASN A 158 -2.74 21.49 -16.27
N GLY A 159 -3.25 22.72 -16.10
CA GLY A 159 -3.52 23.28 -14.77
C GLY A 159 -4.85 22.76 -14.25
N PHE A 160 -4.84 21.92 -13.22
CA PHE A 160 -6.04 21.42 -12.57
C PHE A 160 -5.85 21.19 -11.06
N ILE A 161 -6.96 21.17 -10.36
CA ILE A 161 -7.04 20.81 -8.96
C ILE A 161 -8.08 19.70 -8.82
N THR A 162 -7.71 18.58 -8.24
CA THR A 162 -8.64 17.52 -7.87
C THR A 162 -8.81 17.48 -6.36
N ALA A 163 -10.05 17.60 -5.89
CA ALA A 163 -10.42 17.35 -4.50
C ALA A 163 -11.20 16.03 -4.44
N THR A 164 -10.84 15.15 -3.49
CA THR A 164 -11.52 13.87 -3.31
C THR A 164 -11.87 13.64 -1.85
N TRP A 165 -13.09 13.24 -1.59
CA TRP A 165 -13.56 12.70 -0.34
C TRP A 165 -13.94 11.23 -0.54
N LEU A 166 -13.43 10.34 0.32
CA LEU A 166 -13.61 8.90 0.26
C LEU A 166 -14.03 8.38 1.64
N MET A 167 -15.02 7.51 1.66
CA MET A 167 -15.39 6.71 2.82
C MET A 167 -15.33 5.23 2.46
N ARG A 168 -14.78 4.40 3.36
CA ARG A 168 -14.76 2.94 3.21
C ARG A 168 -15.13 2.25 4.52
N GLN A 169 -15.87 1.15 4.40
CA GLN A 169 -16.00 0.14 5.43
C GLN A 169 -15.10 -1.03 5.05
N ILE A 170 -14.24 -1.43 5.97
CA ILE A 170 -13.27 -2.51 5.78
C ILE A 170 -13.55 -3.56 6.85
N GLU A 171 -13.75 -4.80 6.44
CA GLU A 171 -14.11 -5.92 7.30
C GLU A 171 -13.06 -7.02 7.15
N PHE A 172 -12.60 -7.57 8.27
CA PHE A 172 -11.64 -8.67 8.37
C PHE A 172 -12.34 -9.87 9.02
N PRO A 173 -13.13 -10.64 8.29
CA PRO A 173 -14.05 -11.62 8.87
C PRO A 173 -13.36 -12.70 9.70
N ASN A 174 -12.11 -13.02 9.38
CA ASN A 174 -11.37 -14.10 10.03
C ASN A 174 -10.33 -13.60 11.02
N TYR A 175 -10.11 -12.27 11.11
CA TYR A 175 -9.02 -11.76 11.95
C TYR A 175 -9.42 -11.79 13.42
N THR A 176 -8.65 -12.53 14.21
CA THR A 176 -8.79 -12.65 15.66
C THR A 176 -7.43 -12.51 16.34
N ASP A 177 -7.43 -12.21 17.64
CA ASP A 177 -6.25 -12.22 18.50
C ASP A 177 -6.35 -13.44 19.42
N LEU A 178 -5.72 -14.53 19.02
CA LEU A 178 -5.71 -15.79 19.79
C LEU A 178 -5.18 -15.61 21.21
N LEU A 179 -4.15 -14.76 21.39
CA LEU A 179 -3.60 -14.52 22.72
C LEU A 179 -4.65 -13.90 23.66
N ARG A 180 -5.43 -12.96 23.14
CA ARG A 180 -6.53 -12.33 23.88
C ARG A 180 -7.64 -13.34 24.23
N GLU A 181 -7.99 -14.22 23.29
CA GLU A 181 -8.99 -15.25 23.51
C GLU A 181 -8.56 -16.25 24.61
N PHE A 182 -7.31 -16.65 24.59
CA PHE A 182 -6.74 -17.53 25.65
C PHE A 182 -6.64 -16.88 27.03
N GLN A 183 -6.63 -15.56 27.10
CA GLN A 183 -6.55 -14.81 28.36
C GLN A 183 -7.92 -14.47 28.96
N ASN A 184 -9.00 -14.78 28.27
CA ASN A 184 -10.35 -14.52 28.75
C ASN A 184 -10.80 -15.68 29.67
N PRO A 185 -10.94 -15.49 30.97
CA PRO A 185 -11.26 -16.56 31.90
C PRO A 185 -12.71 -17.07 31.83
N SER A 186 -13.58 -16.40 31.08
CA SER A 186 -14.98 -16.78 30.88
C SER A 186 -15.21 -17.72 29.69
N ASN A 187 -14.26 -18.44 29.30
CA ASN A 187 -14.12 -19.14 28.04
C ASN A 187 -15.17 -20.14 27.63
N THR A 188 -15.96 -19.73 26.69
CA THR A 188 -16.26 -20.54 25.52
C THR A 188 -15.21 -20.19 24.47
N ALA A 189 -14.43 -21.14 23.99
CA ALA A 189 -13.31 -20.93 23.05
C ALA A 189 -13.81 -20.62 21.62
N GLU A 190 -14.74 -19.68 21.48
CA GLU A 190 -15.19 -19.19 20.20
C GLU A 190 -14.38 -17.95 19.84
N THR A 191 -13.43 -18.13 18.94
CA THR A 191 -12.69 -17.02 18.35
C THR A 191 -13.63 -16.20 17.48
N SER A 192 -13.95 -14.98 17.91
CA SER A 192 -14.76 -14.06 17.14
C SER A 192 -13.89 -13.33 16.11
N GLY A 193 -14.24 -13.43 14.83
CA GLY A 193 -13.61 -12.62 13.76
C GLY A 193 -13.92 -11.13 13.87
N GLY A 194 -13.37 -10.32 12.97
CA GLY A 194 -13.71 -8.90 12.85
C GLY A 194 -12.99 -7.96 13.81
N LEU A 195 -11.94 -8.41 14.50
CA LEU A 195 -11.20 -7.55 15.43
C LEU A 195 -10.60 -6.31 14.74
N GLN A 196 -10.18 -6.42 13.48
CA GLN A 196 -9.60 -5.35 12.69
C GLN A 196 -10.61 -4.58 11.83
N ASP A 197 -11.90 -4.86 11.99
CA ASP A 197 -12.95 -4.14 11.27
C ASP A 197 -12.87 -2.65 11.53
N GLN A 198 -12.93 -1.85 10.47
CA GLN A 198 -12.71 -0.42 10.56
C GLN A 198 -13.50 0.38 9.51
N SER A 199 -13.76 1.63 9.82
CA SER A 199 -14.18 2.64 8.87
C SER A 199 -13.00 3.56 8.55
N LEU A 200 -12.82 3.86 7.27
CA LEU A 200 -11.80 4.77 6.77
C LEU A 200 -12.48 5.97 6.13
N THR A 201 -12.03 7.17 6.50
CA THR A 201 -12.37 8.42 5.83
C THR A 201 -11.08 9.06 5.32
N GLN A 202 -11.10 9.50 4.07
CA GLN A 202 -9.94 10.15 3.45
C GLN A 202 -10.40 11.41 2.73
N ILE A 203 -9.61 12.47 2.88
CA ILE A 203 -9.74 13.72 2.12
C ILE A 203 -8.41 13.96 1.42
N SER A 204 -8.44 14.23 0.14
CA SER A 204 -7.23 14.57 -0.62
C SER A 204 -7.45 15.78 -1.51
N LEU A 205 -6.38 16.56 -1.70
CA LEU A 205 -6.30 17.69 -2.61
C LEU A 205 -5.04 17.54 -3.45
N ARG A 206 -5.19 17.58 -4.78
CA ARG A 206 -4.10 17.36 -5.73
C ARG A 206 -4.12 18.44 -6.81
N PRO A 207 -3.38 19.55 -6.65
CA PRO A 207 -3.10 20.49 -7.72
C PRO A 207 -1.99 19.95 -8.64
N SER A 208 -2.10 20.27 -9.92
CA SER A 208 -1.02 20.13 -10.90
C SER A 208 -1.02 21.30 -11.88
N TRP A 209 0.17 21.64 -12.37
CA TRP A 209 0.34 22.72 -13.35
C TRP A 209 1.71 22.59 -14.01
N ASN A 210 1.74 22.62 -15.34
CA ASN A 210 2.95 22.65 -16.15
C ASN A 210 4.01 21.59 -15.74
N GLY A 211 3.54 20.35 -15.51
CA GLY A 211 4.39 19.25 -15.06
C GLY A 211 4.67 19.21 -13.57
N PHE A 212 4.45 20.28 -12.81
CA PHE A 212 4.50 20.27 -11.34
C PHE A 212 3.24 19.66 -10.77
N PHE A 213 3.36 18.94 -9.67
CA PHE A 213 2.24 18.44 -8.90
C PHE A 213 2.52 18.55 -7.40
N ALA A 214 1.47 18.67 -6.64
CA ALA A 214 1.50 18.55 -5.18
C ALA A 214 0.31 17.73 -4.71
N GLY A 215 0.38 17.20 -3.51
CA GLY A 215 -0.69 16.44 -2.90
C GLY A 215 -0.76 16.70 -1.40
N TYR A 216 -1.97 16.74 -0.90
CA TYR A 216 -2.29 16.68 0.51
C TYR A 216 -3.32 15.58 0.71
N THR A 217 -3.07 14.69 1.66
CA THR A 217 -4.00 13.61 1.99
C THR A 217 -4.11 13.47 3.50
N TYR A 218 -5.32 13.58 4.02
CA TYR A 218 -5.68 13.25 5.38
C TYR A 218 -6.46 11.93 5.38
N THR A 219 -6.07 10.99 6.23
CA THR A 219 -6.76 9.70 6.40
C THR A 219 -7.05 9.47 7.88
N GLU A 220 -8.27 9.08 8.20
CA GLU A 220 -8.71 8.64 9.52
C GLU A 220 -9.24 7.22 9.44
N GLN A 221 -8.80 6.35 10.36
CA GLN A 221 -9.25 4.96 10.51
C GLN A 221 -9.81 4.78 11.92
N LYS A 222 -11.06 4.34 12.01
CA LYS A 222 -11.74 4.04 13.27
C LYS A 222 -12.06 2.56 13.35
N TYR A 223 -11.48 1.87 14.30
CA TYR A 223 -11.70 0.44 14.52
C TYR A 223 -13.00 0.21 15.24
N LYS A 224 -13.78 -0.78 14.78
CA LYS A 224 -15.07 -1.12 15.38
C LYS A 224 -14.91 -1.95 16.64
N ASN A 225 -13.96 -2.88 16.66
CA ASN A 225 -13.81 -3.90 17.71
C ASN A 225 -12.46 -3.81 18.45
N GLN A 226 -11.39 -3.36 17.79
CA GLN A 226 -10.08 -3.23 18.41
C GLN A 226 -10.10 -2.17 19.51
N ARG A 227 -9.80 -2.57 20.74
CA ARG A 227 -9.71 -1.69 21.89
C ARG A 227 -8.28 -1.22 22.11
N VAL A 228 -8.13 -0.08 22.75
CA VAL A 228 -6.83 0.48 23.14
C VAL A 228 -6.35 -0.21 24.42
N VAL A 229 -5.09 -0.60 24.43
CA VAL A 229 -4.42 -1.07 25.65
C VAL A 229 -4.18 0.14 26.57
N ASP A 230 -4.72 0.08 27.79
CA ASP A 230 -4.51 1.14 28.78
C ASP A 230 -3.03 1.21 29.19
N ALA A 231 -2.48 2.42 29.20
CA ALA A 231 -1.05 2.64 29.41
C ALA A 231 -0.61 2.44 30.87
N ASN A 232 -1.53 2.37 31.82
CA ASN A 232 -1.24 2.22 33.24
C ASN A 232 -1.41 0.77 33.71
N THR A 233 -2.44 0.09 33.17
CA THR A 233 -2.79 -1.26 33.61
C THR A 233 -2.35 -2.35 32.63
N GLY A 234 -2.02 -2.01 31.38
CA GLY A 234 -1.68 -2.97 30.33
C GLY A 234 -2.86 -3.82 29.83
N VAL A 235 -4.08 -3.52 30.28
CA VAL A 235 -5.31 -4.25 29.89
C VAL A 235 -6.04 -3.49 28.81
N TYR A 236 -6.86 -4.16 28.03
CA TYR A 236 -7.72 -3.51 27.06
C TYR A 236 -8.79 -2.66 27.77
N GLY A 237 -8.73 -1.34 27.51
CA GLY A 237 -9.72 -0.39 27.99
C GLY A 237 -11.01 -0.40 27.15
N GLU A 238 -11.91 0.53 27.45
CA GLU A 238 -13.16 0.69 26.70
C GLU A 238 -12.98 1.47 25.38
N LYS A 239 -11.96 2.36 25.32
CA LYS A 239 -11.67 3.18 24.14
C LYS A 239 -11.27 2.31 22.97
N LYS A 240 -11.84 2.61 21.80
CA LYS A 240 -11.48 1.93 20.55
C LYS A 240 -10.30 2.61 19.88
N GLN A 241 -9.55 1.80 19.13
CA GLN A 241 -8.42 2.29 18.36
C GLN A 241 -8.86 3.26 17.26
N LYS A 242 -8.10 4.33 17.14
CA LYS A 242 -8.22 5.34 16.09
C LYS A 242 -6.83 5.71 15.61
N ASP A 243 -6.63 5.58 14.30
CA ASP A 243 -5.39 5.98 13.63
C ASP A 243 -5.69 7.15 12.70
N SER A 244 -4.75 8.06 12.59
CA SER A 244 -4.81 9.16 11.62
C SER A 244 -3.48 9.34 10.94
N SER A 245 -3.50 9.79 9.70
CA SER A 245 -2.29 10.16 8.98
C SER A 245 -2.52 11.41 8.13
N VAL A 246 -1.48 12.21 8.05
CA VAL A 246 -1.37 13.35 7.12
C VAL A 246 -0.19 13.07 6.21
N SER A 247 -0.40 13.16 4.91
CA SER A 247 0.66 13.03 3.91
C SER A 247 0.67 14.27 3.02
N VAL A 248 1.85 14.81 2.78
CA VAL A 248 2.10 15.88 1.81
C VAL A 248 3.13 15.35 0.82
N ASP A 249 2.83 15.45 -0.44
CA ASP A 249 3.74 15.07 -1.51
C ASP A 249 3.84 16.15 -2.58
N GLY A 250 4.94 16.13 -3.32
CA GLY A 250 5.12 17.03 -4.44
C GLY A 250 6.29 16.61 -5.31
N GLY A 251 6.27 17.09 -6.53
CA GLY A 251 7.28 16.77 -7.51
C GLY A 251 7.04 17.46 -8.83
N PHE A 252 7.82 17.10 -9.80
CA PHE A 252 7.62 17.59 -11.17
C PHE A 252 8.01 16.52 -12.18
N ARG A 253 7.37 16.54 -13.35
CA ARG A 253 7.74 15.73 -14.51
C ARG A 253 8.36 16.65 -15.54
N HIS A 254 9.53 16.28 -16.01
CA HIS A 254 10.22 17.01 -17.04
C HIS A 254 10.72 16.05 -18.12
N LYS A 255 10.55 16.45 -19.38
CA LYS A 255 11.03 15.72 -20.54
C LYS A 255 12.07 16.58 -21.25
N LEU A 256 13.29 16.09 -21.29
CA LEU A 256 14.40 16.69 -22.00
C LEU A 256 14.80 15.76 -23.14
N TRP A 257 14.35 16.06 -24.35
CA TRP A 257 14.56 15.27 -25.56
C TRP A 257 14.09 13.80 -25.38
N VAL A 258 15.04 12.85 -25.20
CA VAL A 258 14.75 11.41 -24.99
C VAL A 258 14.67 11.00 -23.52
N LEU A 259 15.11 11.88 -22.61
CA LEU A 259 15.15 11.66 -21.18
C LEU A 259 13.88 12.23 -20.53
N GLU A 260 13.19 11.40 -19.78
CA GLU A 260 12.08 11.81 -18.92
C GLU A 260 12.44 11.49 -17.46
N PHE A 261 12.24 12.43 -16.55
CA PHE A 261 12.47 12.22 -15.13
C PHE A 261 11.39 12.92 -14.29
N SER A 262 11.08 12.31 -13.15
CA SER A 262 9.95 12.76 -12.31
C SER A 262 10.31 12.66 -10.83
N PRO A 263 11.23 13.51 -10.32
CA PRO A 263 11.55 13.49 -8.89
C PRO A 263 10.33 13.85 -8.05
N MET A 264 10.19 13.15 -6.94
CA MET A 264 9.10 13.34 -5.99
C MET A 264 9.59 13.23 -4.56
N LEU A 265 8.99 14.03 -3.70
CA LEU A 265 9.20 14.02 -2.26
C LEU A 265 7.85 13.82 -1.58
N SER A 266 7.80 12.96 -0.57
CA SER A 266 6.60 12.75 0.25
C SER A 266 6.97 12.76 1.73
N TYR A 267 6.16 13.43 2.54
CA TYR A 267 6.27 13.42 3.98
C TYR A 267 4.96 12.98 4.61
N THR A 268 5.01 11.95 5.45
CA THR A 268 3.85 11.38 6.13
C THR A 268 4.03 11.41 7.63
N MET A 269 3.04 11.91 8.33
CA MET A 269 2.90 11.80 9.79
C MET A 269 1.76 10.85 10.10
N ARG A 270 2.01 9.85 10.94
CA ARG A 270 0.99 8.94 11.45
C ARG A 270 0.89 9.05 12.96
N SER A 271 -0.32 9.10 13.47
CA SER A 271 -0.66 9.07 14.88
C SER A 271 -1.70 8.00 15.17
N SER A 272 -1.54 7.29 16.28
CA SER A 272 -2.44 6.24 16.77
C SER A 272 -2.65 6.40 18.27
N ASN A 273 -3.86 6.19 18.74
CA ASN A 273 -4.10 6.12 20.17
C ASN A 273 -3.78 4.75 20.78
N GLN A 274 -3.30 3.78 19.95
CA GLN A 274 -2.99 2.43 20.41
C GLN A 274 -1.62 2.37 21.07
N ASN A 275 -1.56 1.69 22.21
CA ASN A 275 -0.35 1.34 22.90
C ASN A 275 0.03 -0.12 22.56
N PHE A 276 1.25 -0.49 22.86
CA PHE A 276 1.75 -1.84 22.65
C PHE A 276 2.34 -2.40 23.95
N LEU A 277 1.83 -3.55 24.36
CA LEU A 277 2.37 -4.32 25.47
C LEU A 277 3.33 -5.36 24.91
N ARG A 278 4.61 -5.25 25.27
CA ARG A 278 5.63 -6.21 24.86
C ARG A 278 5.93 -7.18 25.98
N TYR A 279 5.92 -8.45 25.67
CA TYR A 279 6.44 -9.53 26.50
C TYR A 279 7.84 -9.89 26.05
N LYS A 280 8.80 -9.97 26.97
CA LYS A 280 10.18 -10.38 26.68
C LYS A 280 10.30 -11.89 26.63
N SER A 281 9.52 -12.61 27.42
CA SER A 281 9.48 -14.07 27.52
C SER A 281 8.07 -14.59 27.32
N ALA A 282 7.93 -15.74 26.65
CA ALA A 282 6.64 -16.43 26.54
C ALA A 282 6.11 -16.94 27.90
N LEU A 283 6.97 -17.00 28.92
CA LEU A 283 6.60 -17.38 30.28
C LEU A 283 6.11 -16.21 31.14
N ALA A 284 6.22 -14.96 30.64
CA ALA A 284 5.66 -13.77 31.29
C ALA A 284 4.15 -13.73 31.13
N THR A 285 3.45 -14.74 31.61
CA THR A 285 2.00 -14.91 31.42
C THR A 285 1.16 -14.17 32.46
N ASN A 286 1.76 -13.51 33.42
CA ASN A 286 1.03 -12.89 34.52
C ASN A 286 0.95 -11.37 34.34
N PHE A 287 -0.15 -10.89 33.75
CA PHE A 287 -0.45 -9.45 33.62
C PHE A 287 -0.51 -8.70 34.97
N ALA A 288 -0.74 -9.43 36.06
CA ALA A 288 -0.78 -8.85 37.40
C ALA A 288 0.56 -8.30 37.89
N ASN A 289 1.67 -8.74 37.27
CA ASN A 289 3.03 -8.42 37.72
C ASN A 289 3.72 -7.29 36.95
N MET A 290 2.98 -6.44 36.28
CA MET A 290 3.58 -5.20 35.74
C MET A 290 4.13 -4.28 36.84
N ALA A 291 3.71 -4.48 38.09
CA ALA A 291 4.14 -3.72 39.25
C ALA A 291 5.40 -4.27 39.95
N ASP A 292 5.91 -5.44 39.60
CA ASP A 292 7.00 -6.10 40.31
C ASP A 292 8.39 -5.64 39.86
N GLY A 293 8.49 -4.68 38.93
CA GLY A 293 9.75 -4.18 38.43
C GLY A 293 10.51 -5.15 37.52
N SER A 294 9.92 -6.31 37.17
CA SER A 294 10.52 -7.21 36.19
C SER A 294 10.47 -6.54 34.79
N ASN A 295 11.62 -6.54 34.11
CA ASN A 295 11.73 -6.03 32.72
C ASN A 295 11.05 -6.96 31.68
N ASP A 296 10.29 -7.94 32.12
CA ASP A 296 9.67 -8.94 31.26
C ASP A 296 8.47 -8.41 30.48
N VAL A 297 7.81 -7.37 31.00
CA VAL A 297 6.70 -6.68 30.35
C VAL A 297 7.04 -5.21 30.21
N THR A 298 6.94 -4.68 29.02
CA THR A 298 7.21 -3.27 28.73
C THR A 298 6.05 -2.65 27.97
N MET A 299 5.51 -1.55 28.52
CA MET A 299 4.51 -0.74 27.84
C MET A 299 5.18 0.28 26.93
N VAL A 300 4.78 0.29 25.68
CA VAL A 300 5.19 1.31 24.71
C VAL A 300 3.99 2.14 24.32
N LYS A 301 3.92 3.35 24.87
CA LYS A 301 2.87 4.32 24.51
C LYS A 301 3.05 4.74 23.06
N LYS A 302 1.94 4.97 22.34
CA LYS A 302 1.96 5.47 20.95
C LYS A 302 2.94 4.73 20.04
N ASN A 303 3.00 3.40 20.18
CA ASN A 303 3.98 2.56 19.48
C ASN A 303 3.92 2.68 17.96
N TYR A 304 2.79 3.13 17.43
CA TYR A 304 2.52 3.18 15.99
C TYR A 304 2.71 4.57 15.39
N ASP A 305 3.07 5.58 16.21
CA ASP A 305 3.30 6.94 15.76
C ASP A 305 4.66 7.05 15.07
N TYR A 306 4.67 7.64 13.88
CA TYR A 306 5.91 7.87 13.15
C TYR A 306 5.81 9.04 12.17
N ASN A 307 6.98 9.54 11.81
CA ASN A 307 7.20 10.42 10.69
C ASN A 307 7.99 9.66 9.61
N GLU A 308 7.59 9.81 8.36
CA GLU A 308 8.23 9.16 7.22
C GLU A 308 8.50 10.17 6.12
N LEU A 309 9.72 10.19 5.62
CA LEU A 309 10.14 10.96 4.47
C LEU A 309 10.56 9.99 3.36
N THR A 310 9.96 10.15 2.19
CA THR A 310 10.31 9.38 0.99
C THR A 310 10.72 10.33 -0.12
N PHE A 311 11.88 10.05 -0.72
CA PHE A 311 12.35 10.68 -1.95
C PHE A 311 12.45 9.61 -3.03
N ALA A 312 11.97 9.90 -4.23
CA ALA A 312 12.06 9.00 -5.37
C ALA A 312 12.35 9.78 -6.66
N VAL A 313 13.13 9.16 -7.54
CA VAL A 313 13.47 9.70 -8.86
C VAL A 313 13.32 8.60 -9.89
N PRO A 314 12.15 8.42 -10.49
CA PRO A 314 12.02 7.64 -11.71
C PRO A 314 12.61 8.39 -12.89
N VAL A 315 13.30 7.64 -13.75
CA VAL A 315 13.98 8.14 -14.95
C VAL A 315 13.70 7.17 -16.10
N ASP A 316 13.31 7.70 -17.25
CA ASP A 316 13.12 6.94 -18.48
C ASP A 316 13.92 7.57 -19.63
N LEU A 317 14.73 6.76 -20.28
CA LEU A 317 15.48 7.11 -21.50
C LEU A 317 14.84 6.39 -22.68
N ASN A 318 14.11 7.12 -23.51
CA ASN A 318 13.47 6.60 -24.71
C ASN A 318 14.48 6.59 -25.89
N ILE A 319 15.17 5.47 -26.11
CA ILE A 319 16.23 5.34 -27.10
C ILE A 319 15.65 5.35 -28.51
N THR A 320 14.56 4.59 -28.71
CA THR A 320 13.82 4.53 -29.97
C THR A 320 12.32 4.43 -29.68
N GLY A 321 11.49 4.48 -30.71
CA GLY A 321 10.04 4.24 -30.55
C GLY A 321 9.68 2.85 -29.98
N LYS A 322 10.63 1.91 -29.93
CA LYS A 322 10.43 0.54 -29.43
C LYS A 322 11.22 0.21 -28.18
N TRP A 323 12.32 0.90 -27.88
CA TRP A 323 13.20 0.59 -26.77
C TRP A 323 13.35 1.75 -25.81
N ALA A 324 13.25 1.46 -24.53
CA ALA A 324 13.52 2.40 -23.44
C ALA A 324 14.31 1.74 -22.33
N ILE A 325 15.17 2.53 -21.68
CA ILE A 325 15.87 2.16 -20.45
C ILE A 325 15.21 2.95 -19.33
N GLY A 326 14.75 2.27 -18.28
CA GLY A 326 14.17 2.89 -17.10
C GLY A 326 15.08 2.71 -15.89
N GLY A 327 15.07 3.69 -15.01
CA GLY A 327 15.69 3.65 -13.70
C GLY A 327 14.76 4.23 -12.64
N ASN A 328 14.86 3.74 -11.41
CA ASN A 328 14.19 4.36 -10.27
C ASN A 328 15.08 4.22 -9.04
N MET A 329 15.34 5.32 -8.38
CA MET A 329 15.94 5.35 -7.06
C MET A 329 14.91 5.86 -6.07
N SER A 330 14.75 5.17 -4.95
CA SER A 330 13.93 5.67 -3.85
C SER A 330 14.62 5.48 -2.51
N VAL A 331 14.43 6.45 -1.62
CA VAL A 331 14.93 6.41 -0.24
C VAL A 331 13.78 6.77 0.69
N THR A 332 13.46 5.87 1.61
CA THR A 332 12.44 6.08 2.63
C THR A 332 13.07 6.03 4.01
N ARG A 333 12.89 7.09 4.78
CA ARG A 333 13.32 7.19 6.18
C ARG A 333 12.11 7.31 7.08
N ARG A 334 11.94 6.35 8.00
CA ARG A 334 10.89 6.37 9.03
C ARG A 334 11.51 6.52 10.40
N VAL A 335 10.96 7.45 11.19
CA VAL A 335 11.36 7.71 12.56
C VAL A 335 10.13 7.59 13.45
N TYR A 336 10.18 6.67 14.42
CA TYR A 336 9.11 6.53 15.40
C TYR A 336 9.25 7.60 16.48
N THR A 337 8.13 8.19 16.89
CA THR A 337 8.11 9.31 17.85
C THR A 337 8.34 8.84 19.28
N ASP A 338 7.75 7.71 19.65
CA ASP A 338 7.76 7.20 21.04
C ASP A 338 8.38 5.81 21.16
N ARG A 339 8.36 5.04 20.09
CA ARG A 339 8.91 3.68 20.07
C ARG A 339 10.44 3.70 20.09
N GLY A 340 11.03 3.12 21.16
CA GLY A 340 12.48 2.94 21.29
C GLY A 340 13.02 1.89 20.32
N ALA A 341 14.29 2.01 19.93
CA ALA A 341 15.00 0.92 19.28
C ALA A 341 15.31 -0.18 20.31
N ARG A 342 15.45 -1.42 19.85
CA ARG A 342 15.83 -2.56 20.69
C ARG A 342 17.27 -2.97 20.44
N ASP A 343 17.96 -3.31 21.51
CA ASP A 343 19.29 -3.94 21.43
C ASP A 343 19.20 -5.42 21.03
N ILE A 344 20.34 -6.11 20.99
CA ILE A 344 20.39 -7.53 20.61
C ILE A 344 19.67 -8.44 21.62
N ASP A 345 19.61 -8.04 22.89
CA ASP A 345 18.97 -8.76 23.98
C ASP A 345 17.49 -8.44 24.14
N ASN A 346 16.92 -7.73 23.12
CA ASN A 346 15.51 -7.33 23.10
C ASN A 346 15.13 -6.29 24.17
N ASN A 347 16.06 -5.48 24.70
CA ASN A 347 15.74 -4.39 25.59
C ASN A 347 15.51 -3.10 24.79
N TYR A 348 14.58 -2.26 25.24
CA TYR A 348 14.42 -0.93 24.65
C TYR A 348 15.56 -0.02 25.09
N THR A 349 16.14 0.67 24.12
CA THR A 349 17.14 1.71 24.36
C THR A 349 16.44 3.08 24.45
N ALA A 350 17.15 4.09 24.95
CA ALA A 350 16.67 5.46 24.96
C ALA A 350 16.52 6.07 23.54
N ALA A 351 17.22 5.50 22.55
CA ALA A 351 17.18 5.97 21.18
C ALA A 351 15.87 5.60 20.50
N LYS A 352 15.22 6.55 19.83
CA LYS A 352 14.02 6.27 19.02
C LYS A 352 14.35 5.37 17.82
N GLN A 353 13.46 4.45 17.50
CA GLN A 353 13.66 3.55 16.35
C GLN A 353 13.62 4.36 15.06
N LYS A 354 14.61 4.12 14.21
CA LYS A 354 14.77 4.71 12.88
C LYS A 354 15.00 3.59 11.88
N ASN A 355 14.26 3.63 10.78
CA ASN A 355 14.43 2.70 9.66
C ASN A 355 14.73 3.51 8.41
N LEU A 356 15.70 3.06 7.64
CA LEU A 356 16.05 3.59 6.32
C LEU A 356 15.93 2.44 5.32
N MET A 357 15.24 2.68 4.22
CA MET A 357 15.15 1.74 3.10
C MET A 357 15.50 2.48 1.82
N SER A 358 16.46 1.96 1.08
CA SER A 358 16.86 2.45 -0.23
C SER A 358 16.57 1.38 -1.27
N THR A 359 15.99 1.77 -2.38
CA THR A 359 15.72 0.87 -3.51
C THR A 359 16.28 1.50 -4.76
N LEU A 360 17.03 0.72 -5.54
CA LEU A 360 17.52 1.07 -6.86
C LEU A 360 17.01 0.02 -7.84
N THR A 361 16.27 0.47 -8.86
CA THR A 361 15.77 -0.42 -9.92
C THR A 361 16.25 0.08 -11.27
N GLY A 362 16.78 -0.83 -12.07
CA GLY A 362 17.09 -0.60 -13.48
C GLY A 362 16.21 -1.51 -14.33
N SER A 363 15.83 -1.07 -15.54
CA SER A 363 15.02 -1.88 -16.44
C SER A 363 15.27 -1.54 -17.90
N ILE A 364 15.08 -2.53 -18.77
CA ILE A 364 15.03 -2.38 -20.22
C ILE A 364 13.62 -2.75 -20.66
N ARG A 365 12.98 -1.88 -21.42
CA ARG A 365 11.65 -2.09 -21.99
C ARG A 365 11.74 -2.20 -23.50
N LYS A 366 11.00 -3.16 -24.05
CA LYS A 366 10.80 -3.34 -25.48
C LYS A 366 9.31 -3.32 -25.79
N ARG A 367 8.87 -2.36 -26.57
CA ARG A 367 7.53 -2.35 -27.16
C ARG A 367 7.50 -3.33 -28.32
N MET A 368 6.76 -4.41 -28.17
CA MET A 368 6.67 -5.47 -29.18
C MET A 368 5.75 -5.05 -30.33
N ASN A 369 4.63 -4.46 -29.99
CA ASN A 369 3.65 -3.86 -30.89
C ASN A 369 2.88 -2.75 -30.15
N ASP A 370 1.74 -2.27 -30.67
CA ASP A 370 0.99 -1.17 -30.08
C ASP A 370 0.33 -1.52 -28.76
N VAL A 371 0.12 -2.79 -28.48
CA VAL A 371 -0.59 -3.26 -27.28
C VAL A 371 0.31 -4.05 -26.31
N ALA A 372 1.50 -4.49 -26.73
CA ALA A 372 2.36 -5.39 -25.96
C ALA A 372 3.73 -4.80 -25.66
N THR A 373 4.12 -4.84 -24.38
CA THR A 373 5.43 -4.39 -23.90
C THR A 373 6.05 -5.48 -23.02
N MET A 374 7.34 -5.76 -23.25
CA MET A 374 8.14 -6.62 -22.40
C MET A 374 9.16 -5.77 -21.64
N ARG A 375 9.39 -6.11 -20.38
CA ARG A 375 10.35 -5.43 -19.50
C ARG A 375 11.20 -6.45 -18.76
N LEU A 376 12.52 -6.29 -18.84
CA LEU A 376 13.47 -6.94 -17.95
C LEU A 376 13.86 -5.92 -16.87
N PHE A 377 13.98 -6.36 -15.63
CA PHE A 377 14.36 -5.47 -14.54
C PHE A 377 15.30 -6.15 -13.55
N TYR A 378 16.09 -5.31 -12.91
CA TYR A 378 16.88 -5.65 -11.74
C TYR A 378 16.62 -4.62 -10.65
N SER A 379 16.46 -5.07 -9.42
CA SER A 379 16.22 -4.20 -8.26
C SER A 379 17.13 -4.60 -7.10
N LEU A 380 17.74 -3.60 -6.47
CA LEU A 380 18.50 -3.71 -5.24
C LEU A 380 17.74 -2.99 -4.13
N VAL A 381 17.52 -3.66 -3.01
CA VAL A 381 16.94 -3.09 -1.78
C VAL A 381 17.97 -3.18 -0.67
N VAL A 382 18.20 -2.07 0.00
CA VAL A 382 19.04 -1.98 1.20
C VAL A 382 18.19 -1.41 2.32
N ALA A 383 18.02 -2.19 3.37
CA ALA A 383 17.33 -1.77 4.58
C ALA A 383 18.30 -1.68 5.75
N SER A 384 18.22 -0.62 6.53
CA SER A 384 19.01 -0.43 7.75
C SER A 384 18.15 0.15 8.87
N SER A 385 18.48 -0.21 10.10
CA SER A 385 17.81 0.27 11.29
C SER A 385 18.76 0.30 12.49
N ASN A 386 18.48 1.19 13.43
CA ASN A 386 19.12 1.13 14.75
C ASN A 386 18.47 0.09 15.67
N ASN A 387 17.40 -0.61 15.23
CA ASN A 387 16.85 -1.76 15.93
C ASN A 387 17.73 -2.99 15.66
N LYS A 388 18.28 -3.62 16.73
CA LYS A 388 19.21 -4.74 16.61
C LYS A 388 18.58 -6.10 16.92
N PHE A 389 17.38 -6.11 17.51
CA PHE A 389 16.65 -7.35 17.74
C PHE A 389 15.93 -7.79 16.46
N GLU A 390 16.45 -8.85 15.84
CA GLU A 390 16.00 -9.33 14.53
C GLU A 390 15.54 -10.79 14.53
N LYS A 391 15.25 -11.36 15.71
CA LYS A 391 14.86 -12.77 15.84
C LYS A 391 13.64 -13.15 14.98
N TYR A 392 12.67 -12.25 14.85
CA TYR A 392 11.41 -12.53 14.15
C TYR A 392 11.25 -11.77 12.84
N MET A 393 11.97 -10.66 12.70
CA MET A 393 11.87 -9.79 11.53
C MET A 393 13.20 -9.08 11.32
N PRO A 394 13.85 -9.25 10.16
CA PRO A 394 15.06 -8.51 9.84
C PRO A 394 14.74 -7.04 9.61
N TYR A 395 15.56 -6.17 10.21
CA TYR A 395 15.52 -4.71 9.97
C TYR A 395 16.72 -4.24 9.15
N ASN A 396 17.81 -5.04 9.18
CA ASN A 396 19.05 -4.75 8.47
C ASN A 396 19.30 -5.89 7.47
N TYR A 397 19.04 -5.62 6.20
CA TYR A 397 19.21 -6.61 5.14
C TYR A 397 19.46 -5.95 3.79
N ASN A 398 20.06 -6.71 2.89
CA ASN A 398 20.14 -6.41 1.47
C ASN A 398 19.35 -7.48 0.73
N GLY A 399 18.73 -7.09 -0.37
CA GLY A 399 18.04 -8.02 -1.23
C GLY A 399 18.16 -7.58 -2.68
N ASN A 400 18.31 -8.54 -3.56
CA ASN A 400 18.29 -8.33 -4.98
C ASN A 400 17.08 -9.02 -5.58
N ALA A 401 16.49 -8.44 -6.62
CA ALA A 401 15.49 -9.09 -7.43
C ALA A 401 15.79 -8.86 -8.90
N PHE A 402 15.65 -9.89 -9.71
CA PHE A 402 15.64 -9.74 -11.16
C PHE A 402 14.43 -10.46 -11.73
N GLY A 403 13.85 -9.90 -12.75
CA GLY A 403 12.62 -10.47 -13.29
C GLY A 403 12.28 -9.94 -14.66
N ILE A 404 11.22 -10.54 -15.17
CA ILE A 404 10.60 -10.19 -16.43
C ILE A 404 9.15 -9.82 -16.18
N SER A 405 8.66 -8.80 -16.85
CA SER A 405 7.23 -8.52 -16.93
C SER A 405 6.78 -8.37 -18.37
N TYR A 406 5.56 -8.79 -18.61
CA TYR A 406 4.88 -8.68 -19.88
C TYR A 406 3.58 -7.93 -19.65
N GLN A 407 3.38 -6.83 -20.38
CA GLN A 407 2.20 -5.99 -20.27
C GLN A 407 1.45 -5.98 -21.59
N LEU A 408 0.14 -6.13 -21.49
CA LEU A 408 -0.84 -5.93 -22.56
C LEU A 408 -1.73 -4.77 -22.18
N SER A 409 -1.84 -3.76 -23.04
CA SER A 409 -2.72 -2.60 -22.82
C SER A 409 -3.51 -2.31 -24.10
N TYR A 410 -4.83 -2.19 -23.96
CA TYR A 410 -5.76 -1.94 -25.07
C TYR A 410 -6.80 -0.90 -24.67
#